data_3e4016f83989d4e6d853d173193b572e
#
_entry.id   3e4016f83989d4e6d853d173193b572e
#
_cell.length_a   1.000
_cell.length_b   1.000
_cell.length_c   1.000
_cell.angle_alpha   90.00
_cell.angle_beta   90.00
_cell.angle_gamma   90.00
#
_symmetry.space_group_name_H-M   'P 1'
#
loop_
_entity.id
_entity.type
_entity.pdbx_description
1 polymer ?
#
loop_
_entity_poly.entity_id
_entity_poly.type
_entity_poly.pdbx_seq_one_letter_code
_entity_poly.pdbx_strand_id
1 'polypeptide(L)' 'MKNLIRELRGARGWSQAHLADLLSVSRQTVNAIETGRYDPSLPLAFTISKIFEQPIEAIFFPDQEPA' A
#
# COMPACT_ATOMS: atom_id res chain seq x y z
N MET A 1 -7.55 -1.70 -6.72
CA MET A 1 -7.58 -2.78 -5.70
C MET A 1 -7.74 -2.17 -4.32
N LYS A 2 -8.62 -2.71 -3.52
CA LYS A 2 -8.79 -2.24 -2.14
C LYS A 2 -7.62 -2.64 -1.28
N ASN A 3 -7.30 -1.80 -0.31
CA ASN A 3 -6.17 -2.07 0.56
C ASN A 3 -6.32 -1.30 1.87
N LEU A 4 -5.49 -1.65 2.85
CA LEU A 4 -5.49 -1.03 4.17
C LEU A 4 -4.26 -0.13 4.39
N ILE A 5 -3.60 0.30 3.33
CA ILE A 5 -2.36 1.08 3.47
C ILE A 5 -2.60 2.36 4.25
N ARG A 6 -3.69 3.06 3.95
CA ARG A 6 -4.00 4.30 4.65
C ARG A 6 -4.17 4.07 6.14
N GLU A 7 -4.91 3.03 6.50
CA GLU A 7 -5.14 2.69 7.91
C GLU A 7 -3.85 2.28 8.60
N LEU A 8 -3.04 1.47 7.93
CA LEU A 8 -1.77 1.03 8.52
C LEU A 8 -0.81 2.21 8.67
N ARG A 9 -0.78 3.09 7.68
CA ARG A 9 0.04 4.29 7.74
C ARG A 9 -0.42 5.19 8.89
N GLY A 10 -1.72 5.40 9.00
CA GLY A 10 -2.29 6.23 10.05
C GLY A 10 -1.99 5.68 11.43
N ALA A 11 -2.05 4.36 11.60
CA ALA A 11 -1.74 3.73 12.89
C ALA A 11 -0.31 3.96 13.32
N ARG A 12 0.59 4.21 12.37
CA ARG A 12 1.99 4.51 12.67
C ARG A 12 2.27 6.00 12.74
N GLY A 13 1.29 6.84 12.49
CA GLY A 13 1.46 8.29 12.49
C GLY A 13 2.27 8.78 11.29
N TRP A 14 2.30 8.04 10.19
CA TRP A 14 3.08 8.39 9.01
C TRP A 14 2.25 9.20 8.03
N SER A 15 2.87 10.22 7.43
CA SER A 15 2.27 10.93 6.31
C SER A 15 2.45 10.11 5.03
N GLN A 16 1.69 10.49 3.98
CA GLN A 16 1.92 9.88 2.67
C GLN A 16 3.35 10.11 2.19
N ALA A 17 3.87 11.32 2.42
CA ALA A 17 5.24 11.64 2.03
C ALA A 17 6.25 10.77 2.75
N HIS A 18 6.04 10.51 4.03
CA HIS A 18 6.95 9.65 4.80
C HIS A 18 6.94 8.22 4.24
N LEU A 19 5.75 7.68 3.98
CA LEU A 19 5.66 6.33 3.41
C LEU A 19 6.30 6.30 2.02
N ALA A 20 6.08 7.34 1.21
CA ALA A 20 6.69 7.42 -0.12
C ALA A 20 8.22 7.35 -0.04
N ASP A 21 8.80 8.04 0.93
CA ASP A 21 10.25 7.98 1.14
C ASP A 21 10.70 6.57 1.50
N LEU A 22 9.98 5.90 2.39
CA LEU A 22 10.33 4.54 2.78
C LEU A 22 10.24 3.56 1.60
N LEU A 23 9.32 3.81 0.68
CA LEU A 23 9.12 2.96 -0.48
C LEU A 23 9.95 3.37 -1.69
N SER A 24 10.62 4.52 -1.62
CA SER A 24 11.38 5.09 -2.73
C SER A 24 10.49 5.36 -3.94
N VAL A 25 9.29 5.87 -3.69
CA VAL A 25 8.35 6.25 -4.75
C VAL A 25 7.86 7.67 -4.47
N SER A 26 7.10 8.24 -5.40
CA SER A 26 6.54 9.57 -5.21
C SER A 26 5.32 9.51 -4.28
N ARG A 27 5.00 10.65 -3.67
CA ARG A 27 3.79 10.76 -2.87
C ARG A 27 2.54 10.50 -3.71
N GLN A 28 2.55 10.94 -4.98
CA GLN A 28 1.44 10.67 -5.88
C GLN A 28 1.22 9.17 -6.06
N THR A 29 2.31 8.39 -6.11
CA THR A 29 2.20 6.94 -6.22
C THR A 29 1.53 6.35 -4.98
N VAL A 30 1.92 6.79 -3.78
CA VAL A 30 1.27 6.34 -2.55
C VAL A 30 -0.21 6.68 -2.57
N ASN A 31 -0.55 7.91 -2.95
CA ASN A 31 -1.95 8.33 -3.02
C ASN A 31 -2.73 7.49 -4.02
N ALA A 32 -2.16 7.22 -5.19
CA ALA A 32 -2.83 6.43 -6.22
C ALA A 32 -3.07 5.00 -5.74
N ILE A 33 -2.14 4.43 -5.00
CA ILE A 33 -2.32 3.09 -4.44
C ILE A 33 -3.42 3.11 -3.38
N GLU A 34 -3.38 4.06 -2.47
CA GLU A 34 -4.37 4.15 -1.37
C GLU A 34 -5.79 4.32 -1.90
N THR A 35 -5.94 5.05 -3.00
CA THR A 35 -7.26 5.30 -3.58
C THR A 35 -7.71 4.22 -4.56
N GLY A 36 -6.89 3.20 -4.78
CA GLY A 36 -7.25 2.09 -5.66
C GLY A 36 -7.09 2.38 -7.15
N ARG A 37 -6.48 3.50 -7.51
CA ARG A 37 -6.27 3.85 -8.92
C ARG A 37 -5.11 3.13 -9.56
N TYR A 38 -4.17 2.68 -8.74
CA TYR A 38 -2.95 2.06 -9.21
C TYR A 38 -2.63 0.87 -8.32
N ASP A 39 -2.35 -0.26 -8.91
CA ASP A 39 -1.96 -1.45 -8.17
C ASP A 39 -0.44 -1.51 -8.19
N PRO A 40 0.21 -1.71 -7.04
CA PRO A 40 1.67 -1.75 -7.01
C PRO A 40 2.19 -2.97 -7.75
N SER A 41 3.41 -2.85 -8.27
CA SER A 41 4.11 -4.01 -8.81
C SER A 41 4.33 -5.03 -7.70
N LEU A 42 4.57 -6.27 -8.07
CA LEU A 42 4.82 -7.30 -7.08
C LEU A 42 6.04 -6.96 -6.18
N PRO A 43 7.18 -6.51 -6.73
CA PRO A 43 8.28 -6.09 -5.84
C PRO A 43 7.89 -4.99 -4.87
N LEU A 44 7.10 -4.01 -5.31
CA LEU A 44 6.66 -2.93 -4.44
C LEU A 44 5.72 -3.46 -3.36
N ALA A 45 4.82 -4.38 -3.73
CA ALA A 45 3.92 -4.99 -2.76
C ALA A 45 4.68 -5.75 -1.67
N PHE A 46 5.75 -6.45 -2.04
CA PHE A 46 6.59 -7.13 -1.06
C PHE A 46 7.28 -6.13 -0.14
N THR A 47 7.75 -5.01 -0.66
CA THR A 47 8.36 -3.97 0.17
C THR A 47 7.35 -3.40 1.15
N ILE A 48 6.13 -3.13 0.69
CA ILE A 48 5.05 -2.65 1.55
C ILE A 48 4.77 -3.65 2.67
N SER A 49 4.70 -4.92 2.30
CA SER A 49 4.47 -6.00 3.26
C SER A 49 5.53 -6.01 4.36
N LYS A 50 6.79 -5.87 3.99
CA LYS A 50 7.88 -5.86 4.95
C LYS A 50 7.82 -4.65 5.87
N ILE A 51 7.54 -3.48 5.32
CA ILE A 51 7.49 -2.24 6.10
C ILE A 51 6.39 -2.30 7.15
N PHE A 52 5.23 -2.83 6.79
CA PHE A 52 4.11 -2.92 7.73
C PHE A 52 4.11 -4.23 8.51
N GLU A 53 5.02 -5.15 8.22
CA GLU A 53 5.12 -6.43 8.92
C GLU A 53 3.81 -7.20 8.86
N GLN A 54 3.18 -7.18 7.68
CA GLN A 54 1.93 -7.87 7.43
C GLN A 54 2.04 -8.62 6.11
N PRO A 55 1.42 -9.78 5.99
CA PRO A 55 1.42 -10.46 4.69
C PRO A 55 0.65 -9.64 3.66
N ILE A 56 1.00 -9.82 2.39
CA ILE A 56 0.35 -9.08 1.31
C ILE A 56 -1.16 -9.25 1.37
N GLU A 57 -1.64 -10.44 1.64
CA GLU A 57 -3.07 -10.75 1.68
C GLU A 57 -3.81 -10.02 2.81
N ALA A 58 -3.10 -9.58 3.84
CA ALA A 58 -3.70 -8.80 4.91
C ALA A 58 -3.75 -7.31 4.57
N ILE A 59 -3.04 -6.88 3.53
CA ILE A 59 -2.96 -5.48 3.14
C ILE A 59 -3.81 -5.20 1.91
N PHE A 60 -3.75 -6.09 0.91
CA PHE A 60 -4.41 -5.90 -0.38
C PHE A 60 -5.53 -6.90 -0.58
N PHE A 61 -6.64 -6.42 -1.11
CA PHE A 61 -7.83 -7.25 -1.32
C PHE A 61 -8.28 -7.10 -2.77
N PRO A 62 -8.42 -8.20 -3.52
CA PRO A 62 -8.91 -8.10 -4.89
C PRO A 62 -10.30 -7.47 -4.91
N ASP A 63 -10.54 -6.61 -5.89
CA ASP A 63 -11.85 -5.98 -6.05
C ASP A 63 -12.87 -6.93 -6.60
N GLN A 64 -12.41 -7.96 -7.28
CA GLN A 64 -13.24 -8.84 -8.07
C GLN A 64 -13.15 -10.25 -7.52
N GLU A 65 -14.28 -10.85 -7.27
CA GLU A 65 -14.31 -12.23 -6.83
C GLU A 65 -14.13 -13.17 -7.99
N PRO A 66 -13.30 -14.19 -7.87
CA PRO A 66 -13.24 -15.21 -8.91
C PRO A 66 -14.56 -15.94 -8.99
N ALA A 67 -14.93 -16.28 -10.19
CA ALA A 67 -16.17 -17.02 -10.41
C ALA A 67 -16.09 -18.41 -9.82
#